data_c36e7814afbde3de4ec9cae676c81dfa
#
_entry.id   c36e7814afbde3de4ec9cae676c81dfa
#
_cell.length_a   1.000
_cell.length_b   1.000
_cell.length_c   1.000
_cell.angle_alpha   90.00
_cell.angle_beta   90.00
_cell.angle_gamma   90.00
#
_symmetry.space_group_name_H-M   'P 1'
#
loop_
_entity.id
_entity.type
_entity.pdbx_description
1 polymer ?
#
loop_
_entity_poly.entity_id
_entity_poly.type
_entity_poly.pdbx_seq_one_letter_code
_entity_poly.pdbx_strand_id
1 'polypeptide(L)'
;TPYASASWNGETLSIGPGASKTDTPAEDAAEDLWQTYFRNIFNPARLKVQAMQKEMPKKYWRNLPEAALIPDLIAGADEAAKEMIARMPTQPAAHHAKVQALHWPATDAHADNEDGNYTSLDAMRNAAIGCRRCPLWRDATQTVFGNGPPDAELMFVGEQPGDQEDIAGKAFVGPAGKVFDAILTDAGIDRQKTYVTNAVKHFKFEPRGKRRIHSRPNAGEVQACRWWLDKELALVNPRLVVALGATAALSLLGKSIAVTKMRGEVVERIDGLRVFLTIHPSFILRIPDEAQKEAERRRFLNDMRAVK
;
A
#
# COMPACT_ATOMS: atom_id res chain seq x y z
N THR A 1 44.50 -2.82 -0.24
CA THR A 1 44.85 -1.43 -0.57
C THR A 1 44.53 -1.17 -2.02
N PRO A 2 43.76 -0.14 -2.36
CA PRO A 2 43.51 0.21 -3.75
C PRO A 2 44.82 0.63 -4.42
N TYR A 3 45.02 0.24 -5.67
CA TYR A 3 46.19 0.58 -6.46
C TYR A 3 46.26 2.05 -6.86
N ALA A 4 45.12 2.77 -6.78
CA ALA A 4 45.02 4.19 -7.08
C ALA A 4 43.91 4.83 -6.23
N SER A 5 44.05 6.12 -5.91
CA SER A 5 43.03 6.97 -5.33
C SER A 5 42.59 8.01 -6.35
N ALA A 6 41.30 8.38 -6.31
CA ALA A 6 40.73 9.44 -7.12
C ALA A 6 40.13 10.50 -6.20
N SER A 7 40.42 11.75 -6.39
CA SER A 7 39.85 12.88 -5.66
C SER A 7 39.25 13.89 -6.61
N TRP A 8 38.10 14.43 -6.24
CA TRP A 8 37.37 15.44 -6.97
C TRP A 8 37.24 16.72 -6.14
N ASN A 9 37.65 17.84 -6.67
CA ASN A 9 37.68 19.13 -5.98
C ASN A 9 36.48 20.05 -6.36
N GLY A 10 35.52 19.54 -7.13
CA GLY A 10 34.39 20.29 -7.68
C GLY A 10 34.56 20.67 -9.16
N GLU A 11 35.78 20.65 -9.70
CA GLU A 11 36.09 21.05 -11.08
C GLU A 11 36.97 20.02 -11.82
N THR A 12 37.90 19.39 -11.15
CA THR A 12 38.88 18.46 -11.75
C THR A 12 39.00 17.18 -10.97
N LEU A 13 39.12 16.06 -11.72
CA LEU A 13 39.43 14.75 -11.17
C LEU A 13 40.92 14.53 -11.17
N SER A 14 41.53 14.32 -10.00
CA SER A 14 42.92 13.92 -9.86
C SER A 14 43.04 12.46 -9.45
N ILE A 15 43.94 11.73 -10.13
CA ILE A 15 44.24 10.34 -9.83
C ILE A 15 45.65 10.29 -9.24
N GLY A 16 45.77 9.70 -8.05
CA GLY A 16 47.01 9.55 -7.33
C GLY A 16 47.28 8.10 -6.92
N PRO A 17 48.46 7.85 -6.29
CA PRO A 17 48.76 6.54 -5.70
C PRO A 17 47.70 6.15 -4.67
N GLY A 18 47.44 4.86 -4.52
CA GLY A 18 46.49 4.35 -3.56
C GLY A 18 46.80 4.81 -2.13
N ALA A 19 45.76 5.13 -1.37
CA ALA A 19 45.88 5.55 0.02
C ALA A 19 46.60 4.49 0.86
N SER A 20 47.60 4.90 1.65
CA SER A 20 48.29 4.04 2.60
C SER A 20 47.56 4.03 3.93
N LYS A 21 47.77 2.98 4.76
CA LYS A 21 47.23 2.95 6.12
C LYS A 21 47.68 4.11 7.00
N THR A 22 48.81 4.73 6.66
CA THR A 22 49.38 5.89 7.37
C THR A 22 48.67 7.21 7.01
N ASP A 23 47.88 7.24 5.93
CA ASP A 23 47.21 8.44 5.47
C ASP A 23 45.78 8.55 6.05
N THR A 24 45.35 7.56 6.84
CA THR A 24 44.07 7.60 7.54
C THR A 24 44.25 8.36 8.86
N PRO A 25 43.45 9.39 9.17
CA PRO A 25 43.46 10.02 10.48
C PRO A 25 43.33 8.97 11.59
N ALA A 26 44.09 9.11 12.66
CA ALA A 26 44.10 8.17 13.79
C ALA A 26 42.73 8.15 14.53
N GLU A 27 41.96 9.22 14.42
CA GLU A 27 40.62 9.36 14.97
C GLU A 27 39.70 9.98 13.92
N ASP A 28 38.62 9.29 13.58
CA ASP A 28 37.52 9.88 12.81
C ASP A 28 36.59 10.62 13.77
N ALA A 29 36.61 11.94 13.74
CA ALA A 29 35.75 12.79 14.60
C ALA A 29 34.22 12.50 14.43
N ALA A 30 33.81 11.82 13.36
CA ALA A 30 32.46 11.42 13.13
C ALA A 30 32.12 10.02 13.70
N GLU A 31 33.12 9.23 14.13
CA GLU A 31 32.91 7.85 14.58
C GLU A 31 32.06 7.79 15.86
N ASP A 32 32.36 8.64 16.86
CA ASP A 32 31.60 8.73 18.10
C ASP A 32 30.16 9.17 17.85
N LEU A 33 29.98 10.12 16.92
CA LEU A 33 28.66 10.56 16.52
C LEU A 33 27.88 9.43 15.82
N TRP A 34 28.55 8.67 14.96
CA TRP A 34 27.97 7.52 14.28
C TRP A 34 27.60 6.40 15.25
N GLN A 35 28.45 6.06 16.20
CA GLN A 35 28.15 5.07 17.24
C GLN A 35 26.98 5.50 18.12
N THR A 36 26.92 6.79 18.49
CA THR A 36 25.79 7.36 19.21
C THR A 36 24.50 7.26 18.41
N TYR A 37 24.55 7.64 17.14
CA TYR A 37 23.39 7.52 16.25
C TYR A 37 22.95 6.07 16.10
N PHE A 38 23.86 5.12 15.84
CA PHE A 38 23.57 3.71 15.70
C PHE A 38 22.89 3.12 16.95
N ARG A 39 23.39 3.49 18.13
CA ARG A 39 22.78 3.07 19.43
C ARG A 39 21.37 3.59 19.58
N ASN A 40 21.07 4.81 19.14
CA ASN A 40 19.76 5.43 19.27
C ASN A 40 18.72 4.93 18.23
N ILE A 41 19.15 4.50 17.04
CA ILE A 41 18.24 3.95 16.04
C ILE A 41 17.97 2.44 16.21
N PHE A 42 18.74 1.79 17.07
CA PHE A 42 18.59 0.36 17.32
C PHE A 42 17.21 0.08 17.92
N ASN A 43 16.43 -0.78 17.26
CA ASN A 43 15.11 -1.19 17.73
C ASN A 43 15.19 -2.64 18.26
N PRO A 44 15.20 -2.84 19.59
CA PRO A 44 15.34 -4.16 20.20
C PRO A 44 14.17 -5.10 19.85
N ALA A 45 12.96 -4.57 19.66
CA ALA A 45 11.78 -5.37 19.32
C ALA A 45 11.81 -5.93 17.89
N ARG A 46 12.71 -5.43 17.00
CA ARG A 46 12.86 -5.87 15.61
C ARG A 46 14.13 -6.67 15.37
N LEU A 47 14.87 -7.02 16.42
CA LEU A 47 16.14 -7.72 16.30
C LEU A 47 15.93 -9.13 15.73
N LYS A 48 16.59 -9.40 14.59
CA LYS A 48 16.64 -10.72 13.93
C LYS A 48 18.11 -11.12 13.72
N VAL A 49 18.77 -11.61 14.77
CA VAL A 49 20.20 -11.95 14.77
C VAL A 49 20.61 -12.86 13.62
N GLN A 50 19.83 -13.90 13.34
CA GLN A 50 20.12 -14.84 12.24
C GLN A 50 20.06 -14.18 10.86
N ALA A 51 19.07 -13.31 10.62
CA ALA A 51 18.96 -12.56 9.37
C ALA A 51 20.14 -11.58 9.22
N MET A 52 20.49 -10.85 10.29
CA MET A 52 21.62 -9.93 10.30
C MET A 52 22.95 -10.64 9.99
N GLN A 53 23.19 -11.81 10.58
CA GLN A 53 24.42 -12.59 10.34
C GLN A 53 24.46 -13.19 8.93
N LYS A 54 23.32 -13.50 8.33
CA LYS A 54 23.22 -14.01 6.95
C LYS A 54 23.49 -12.91 5.93
N GLU A 55 22.94 -11.71 6.13
CA GLU A 55 23.11 -10.57 5.22
C GLU A 55 24.47 -9.89 5.39
N MET A 56 24.99 -9.84 6.61
CA MET A 56 26.29 -9.26 6.94
C MET A 56 27.12 -10.25 7.77
N PRO A 57 27.87 -11.15 7.12
CA PRO A 57 28.71 -12.13 7.79
C PRO A 57 29.74 -11.51 8.75
N LYS A 58 29.96 -12.14 9.90
CA LYS A 58 30.85 -11.67 10.99
C LYS A 58 32.27 -11.28 10.53
N LYS A 59 32.77 -11.86 9.42
CA LYS A 59 34.08 -11.53 8.88
C LYS A 59 34.21 -10.06 8.46
N TYR A 60 33.11 -9.37 8.17
CA TYR A 60 33.09 -7.96 7.79
C TYR A 60 32.94 -7.01 8.99
N TRP A 61 32.51 -7.50 10.16
CA TRP A 61 32.23 -6.68 11.34
C TRP A 61 33.44 -5.95 11.85
N ARG A 62 34.63 -6.53 11.71
CA ARG A 62 35.91 -5.89 12.14
C ARG A 62 36.21 -4.54 11.43
N ASN A 63 35.52 -4.25 10.35
CA ASN A 63 35.69 -3.01 9.57
C ASN A 63 34.61 -1.97 9.86
N LEU A 64 33.69 -2.27 10.81
CA LEU A 64 32.53 -1.43 11.15
C LEU A 64 32.74 -0.88 12.57
N PRO A 65 32.79 0.48 12.76
CA PRO A 65 32.93 1.09 14.07
C PRO A 65 31.87 0.63 15.07
N GLU A 66 30.61 0.48 14.58
CA GLU A 66 29.49 0.05 15.38
C GLU A 66 29.50 -1.44 15.75
N ALA A 67 30.35 -2.25 15.17
CA ALA A 67 30.41 -3.68 15.44
C ALA A 67 30.73 -3.99 16.90
N ALA A 68 31.48 -3.12 17.58
CA ALA A 68 31.76 -3.23 18.99
C ALA A 68 30.51 -3.13 19.86
N LEU A 69 29.47 -2.43 19.42
CA LEU A 69 28.21 -2.24 20.14
C LEU A 69 27.23 -3.40 19.95
N ILE A 70 27.36 -4.18 18.87
CA ILE A 70 26.40 -5.22 18.50
C ILE A 70 26.18 -6.28 19.59
N PRO A 71 27.24 -6.85 20.23
CA PRO A 71 27.06 -7.84 21.29
C PRO A 71 26.23 -7.33 22.45
N ASP A 72 26.51 -6.11 22.93
CA ASP A 72 25.81 -5.51 24.06
C ASP A 72 24.36 -5.16 23.73
N LEU A 73 24.13 -4.66 22.52
CA LEU A 73 22.78 -4.37 22.01
C LEU A 73 21.93 -5.65 21.86
N ILE A 74 22.54 -6.77 21.45
CA ILE A 74 21.88 -8.07 21.39
C ILE A 74 21.57 -8.59 22.79
N ALA A 75 22.55 -8.53 23.70
CA ALA A 75 22.40 -9.04 25.06
C ALA A 75 21.32 -8.27 25.86
N GLY A 76 21.23 -6.94 25.66
CA GLY A 76 20.25 -6.08 26.30
C GLY A 76 18.88 -6.00 25.60
N ALA A 77 18.70 -6.66 24.43
CA ALA A 77 17.52 -6.44 23.59
C ALA A 77 16.19 -6.84 24.26
N ASP A 78 16.17 -7.95 25.01
CA ASP A 78 14.95 -8.43 25.68
C ASP A 78 14.52 -7.48 26.82
N GLU A 79 15.47 -6.98 27.60
CA GLU A 79 15.19 -6.02 28.67
C GLU A 79 14.73 -4.67 28.11
N ALA A 80 15.44 -4.16 27.11
CA ALA A 80 15.09 -2.93 26.42
C ALA A 80 13.72 -3.04 25.70
N ALA A 81 13.35 -4.19 25.16
CA ALA A 81 12.03 -4.44 24.59
C ALA A 81 10.92 -4.41 25.65
N LYS A 82 11.16 -5.04 26.82
CA LYS A 82 10.22 -4.99 27.95
C LYS A 82 10.03 -3.57 28.49
N GLU A 83 11.13 -2.81 28.65
CA GLU A 83 11.06 -1.40 29.04
C GLU A 83 10.29 -0.56 28.01
N MET A 84 10.52 -0.80 26.71
CA MET A 84 9.81 -0.09 25.65
C MET A 84 8.30 -0.37 25.67
N ILE A 85 7.90 -1.60 25.97
CA ILE A 85 6.49 -1.98 26.13
C ILE A 85 5.89 -1.37 27.39
N ALA A 86 6.65 -1.29 28.48
CA ALA A 86 6.21 -0.72 29.76
C ALA A 86 6.14 0.82 29.75
N ARG A 87 6.85 1.49 28.85
CA ARG A 87 6.77 2.95 28.72
C ARG A 87 5.41 3.37 28.20
N MET A 88 4.81 4.37 28.84
CA MET A 88 3.63 5.01 28.29
C MET A 88 3.93 5.58 26.88
N PRO A 89 2.97 5.53 25.94
CA PRO A 89 3.15 6.10 24.61
C PRO A 89 3.62 7.55 24.72
N THR A 90 4.75 7.87 24.10
CA THR A 90 5.25 9.23 24.03
C THR A 90 4.23 10.07 23.25
N GLN A 91 3.73 11.14 23.87
CA GLN A 91 2.89 12.08 23.13
C GLN A 91 3.67 12.64 21.93
N PRO A 92 3.08 12.65 20.75
CA PRO A 92 3.73 13.20 19.56
C PRO A 92 4.15 14.65 19.82
N ALA A 93 5.35 15.04 19.39
CA ALA A 93 5.75 16.45 19.47
C ALA A 93 4.70 17.35 18.78
N ALA A 94 4.53 18.57 19.28
CA ALA A 94 3.52 19.51 18.76
C ALA A 94 3.64 19.74 17.24
N HIS A 95 4.85 19.66 16.69
CA HIS A 95 5.08 19.69 15.24
C HIS A 95 4.51 18.45 14.54
N HIS A 96 4.68 17.26 15.12
CA HIS A 96 4.14 16.00 14.56
C HIS A 96 2.62 16.01 14.61
N ALA A 97 2.02 16.49 15.69
CA ALA A 97 0.57 16.69 15.80
C ALA A 97 0.04 17.69 14.76
N LYS A 98 0.78 18.79 14.48
CA LYS A 98 0.42 19.74 13.42
C LYS A 98 0.53 19.13 12.02
N VAL A 99 1.60 18.38 11.74
CA VAL A 99 1.78 17.69 10.46
C VAL A 99 0.72 16.59 10.31
N GLN A 100 0.42 15.85 11.37
CA GLN A 100 -0.63 14.85 11.39
C GLN A 100 -2.02 15.47 11.20
N ALA A 101 -2.30 16.62 11.83
CA ALA A 101 -3.55 17.37 11.63
C ALA A 101 -3.68 17.98 10.23
N LEU A 102 -2.57 18.34 9.56
CA LEU A 102 -2.54 18.80 8.19
C LEU A 102 -2.75 17.66 7.18
N HIS A 103 -2.20 16.46 7.48
CA HIS A 103 -2.29 15.30 6.60
C HIS A 103 -3.44 14.35 6.98
N TRP A 104 -3.93 14.48 8.20
CA TRP A 104 -5.01 13.69 8.77
C TRP A 104 -5.78 14.54 9.78
N PRO A 105 -6.61 15.49 9.31
CA PRO A 105 -7.41 16.27 10.26
C PRO A 105 -8.26 15.31 11.07
N ALA A 106 -8.24 15.49 12.39
CA ALA A 106 -9.17 14.83 13.29
C ALA A 106 -10.58 15.04 12.73
N THR A 107 -11.29 13.95 12.51
CA THR A 107 -12.61 13.97 11.91
C THR A 107 -13.63 14.33 12.97
N ASP A 108 -13.76 15.63 13.30
CA ASP A 108 -14.85 16.13 14.15
C ASP A 108 -16.22 16.14 13.44
N ALA A 109 -16.35 15.50 12.30
CA ALA A 109 -17.51 15.70 11.42
C ALA A 109 -18.39 14.48 11.16
N HIS A 110 -18.23 13.36 11.86
CA HIS A 110 -19.15 12.22 11.71
C HIS A 110 -19.51 11.60 13.06
N ALA A 111 -20.10 12.42 13.95
CA ALA A 111 -20.72 11.94 15.18
C ALA A 111 -22.02 11.13 14.92
N ASP A 112 -22.49 11.09 13.70
CA ASP A 112 -23.74 10.42 13.34
C ASP A 112 -23.45 9.01 12.77
N ASN A 113 -23.54 7.99 13.62
CA ASN A 113 -23.36 6.56 13.36
C ASN A 113 -21.93 6.03 13.41
N GLU A 114 -21.18 6.29 14.48
CA GLU A 114 -19.93 5.56 14.75
C GLU A 114 -20.13 4.03 14.82
N ASP A 115 -21.29 3.56 15.19
CA ASP A 115 -21.67 2.14 15.22
C ASP A 115 -21.88 1.53 13.84
N GLY A 116 -22.06 2.34 12.78
CA GLY A 116 -22.11 1.92 11.39
C GLY A 116 -23.09 0.78 11.09
N ASN A 117 -24.20 0.69 11.81
CA ASN A 117 -25.24 -0.28 11.57
C ASN A 117 -26.17 0.22 10.44
N TYR A 118 -25.67 0.08 9.21
CA TYR A 118 -26.51 0.32 8.03
C TYR A 118 -27.35 -0.92 7.71
N THR A 119 -28.63 -0.70 7.46
CA THR A 119 -29.57 -1.77 7.10
C THR A 119 -29.68 -1.97 5.59
N SER A 120 -29.11 -1.06 4.79
CA SER A 120 -29.14 -1.14 3.33
C SER A 120 -27.93 -0.45 2.68
N LEU A 121 -27.60 -0.89 1.46
CA LEU A 121 -26.54 -0.27 0.63
C LEU A 121 -26.88 1.18 0.30
N ASP A 122 -28.14 1.54 0.14
CA ASP A 122 -28.56 2.92 -0.17
C ASP A 122 -28.38 3.84 1.03
N ALA A 123 -28.74 3.41 2.24
CA ALA A 123 -28.47 4.17 3.46
C ALA A 123 -26.97 4.40 3.64
N MET A 124 -26.16 3.37 3.40
CA MET A 124 -24.71 3.46 3.51
C MET A 124 -24.08 4.34 2.41
N ARG A 125 -24.59 4.27 1.18
CA ARG A 125 -24.18 5.16 0.07
C ARG A 125 -24.45 6.62 0.41
N ASN A 126 -25.63 6.92 0.93
CA ASN A 126 -26.01 8.29 1.33
C ASN A 126 -25.09 8.81 2.46
N ALA A 127 -24.79 7.98 3.44
CA ALA A 127 -23.85 8.34 4.50
C ALA A 127 -22.41 8.56 3.95
N ALA A 128 -21.99 7.80 2.94
CA ALA A 128 -20.66 7.92 2.34
C ALA A 128 -20.47 9.22 1.55
N ILE A 129 -21.53 9.92 1.12
CA ILE A 129 -21.43 11.22 0.41
C ILE A 129 -20.64 12.23 1.25
N GLY A 130 -20.85 12.25 2.55
CA GLY A 130 -20.16 13.14 3.47
C GLY A 130 -18.82 12.59 4.02
N CYS A 131 -18.30 11.50 3.47
CA CYS A 131 -17.11 10.84 4.02
C CYS A 131 -15.87 11.74 4.01
N ARG A 132 -15.25 11.86 5.19
CA ARG A 132 -14.00 12.62 5.40
C ARG A 132 -12.93 11.81 6.14
N ARG A 133 -12.99 10.47 6.06
CA ARG A 133 -12.08 9.55 6.76
C ARG A 133 -10.62 9.63 6.27
N CYS A 134 -10.36 10.15 5.07
CA CYS A 134 -9.03 10.38 4.53
C CYS A 134 -9.02 11.69 3.74
N PRO A 135 -7.88 12.31 3.46
CA PRO A 135 -7.82 13.63 2.80
C PRO A 135 -8.31 13.65 1.35
N LEU A 136 -8.53 12.50 0.71
CA LEU A 136 -8.87 12.42 -0.72
C LEU A 136 -10.21 13.09 -1.09
N TRP A 137 -11.13 13.23 -0.13
CA TRP A 137 -12.40 13.92 -0.34
C TRP A 137 -12.24 15.39 -0.75
N ARG A 138 -11.08 16.03 -0.45
CA ARG A 138 -10.85 17.46 -0.69
C ARG A 138 -10.74 17.78 -2.18
N ASP A 139 -10.10 16.88 -2.92
CA ASP A 139 -9.75 17.10 -4.32
C ASP A 139 -10.67 16.31 -5.26
N ALA A 140 -11.26 15.21 -4.78
CA ALA A 140 -12.23 14.42 -5.52
C ALA A 140 -13.55 15.19 -5.73
N THR A 141 -14.21 14.95 -6.86
CA THR A 141 -15.50 15.58 -7.18
C THR A 141 -16.60 15.05 -6.27
N GLN A 142 -16.56 13.77 -5.97
CA GLN A 142 -17.54 13.10 -5.13
C GLN A 142 -17.06 11.75 -4.61
N THR A 143 -17.81 11.16 -3.67
CA THR A 143 -17.64 9.78 -3.26
C THR A 143 -18.20 8.85 -4.33
N VAL A 144 -17.40 7.90 -4.80
CA VAL A 144 -17.85 6.85 -5.73
C VAL A 144 -18.02 5.55 -4.96
N PHE A 145 -19.28 5.27 -4.62
CA PHE A 145 -19.67 4.07 -3.86
C PHE A 145 -19.86 2.86 -4.79
N GLY A 146 -19.95 1.65 -4.19
CA GLY A 146 -20.19 0.44 -4.95
C GLY A 146 -21.56 0.41 -5.63
N ASN A 147 -21.70 -0.44 -6.65
CA ASN A 147 -22.91 -0.59 -7.44
C ASN A 147 -23.16 -2.07 -7.76
N GLY A 148 -24.38 -2.51 -7.58
CA GLY A 148 -24.85 -3.88 -7.81
C GLY A 148 -25.96 -4.26 -6.84
N PRO A 149 -26.55 -5.44 -7.01
CA PRO A 149 -27.60 -5.93 -6.12
C PRO A 149 -27.03 -6.29 -4.72
N PRO A 150 -27.85 -6.17 -3.67
CA PRO A 150 -27.41 -6.45 -2.30
C PRO A 150 -27.18 -7.94 -2.02
N ASP A 151 -27.68 -8.81 -2.86
CA ASP A 151 -27.57 -10.27 -2.80
C ASP A 151 -26.60 -10.84 -3.85
N ALA A 152 -25.66 -10.02 -4.32
CA ALA A 152 -24.67 -10.45 -5.31
C ALA A 152 -23.76 -11.55 -4.75
N GLU A 153 -23.75 -12.71 -5.38
CA GLU A 153 -22.83 -13.81 -5.02
C GLU A 153 -21.37 -13.51 -5.36
N LEU A 154 -21.15 -12.63 -6.35
CA LEU A 154 -19.83 -12.26 -6.84
C LEU A 154 -19.60 -10.77 -6.68
N MET A 155 -18.53 -10.41 -5.97
CA MET A 155 -18.14 -9.02 -5.73
C MET A 155 -16.77 -8.73 -6.33
N PHE A 156 -16.66 -7.64 -7.08
CA PHE A 156 -15.40 -7.16 -7.64
C PHE A 156 -14.92 -5.92 -6.91
N VAL A 157 -13.66 -5.90 -6.50
CA VAL A 157 -13.04 -4.78 -5.80
C VAL A 157 -11.85 -4.28 -6.60
N GLY A 158 -11.94 -3.04 -7.08
CA GLY A 158 -10.84 -2.32 -7.74
C GLY A 158 -9.98 -1.52 -6.77
N GLU A 159 -9.12 -0.66 -7.33
CA GLU A 159 -8.22 0.19 -6.54
C GLU A 159 -8.94 1.43 -6.01
N GLN A 160 -9.33 2.33 -6.90
CA GLN A 160 -10.00 3.60 -6.65
C GLN A 160 -10.76 4.04 -7.91
N PRO A 161 -11.68 5.01 -7.82
CA PRO A 161 -12.29 5.62 -9.00
C PRO A 161 -11.24 6.24 -9.92
N GLY A 162 -11.48 6.22 -11.22
CA GLY A 162 -10.76 7.03 -12.19
C GLY A 162 -11.45 8.38 -12.41
N ASP A 163 -10.95 9.19 -13.35
CA ASP A 163 -11.46 10.51 -13.67
C ASP A 163 -12.94 10.48 -14.11
N GLN A 164 -13.30 9.53 -14.97
CA GLN A 164 -14.69 9.40 -15.45
C GLN A 164 -15.64 8.89 -14.36
N GLU A 165 -15.18 7.98 -13.52
CA GLU A 165 -15.94 7.50 -12.37
C GLU A 165 -16.19 8.59 -11.34
N ASP A 166 -15.17 9.44 -11.07
CA ASP A 166 -15.27 10.56 -10.14
C ASP A 166 -16.28 11.61 -10.60
N ILE A 167 -16.36 11.85 -11.92
CA ILE A 167 -17.35 12.75 -12.51
C ILE A 167 -18.74 12.12 -12.49
N ALA A 168 -18.86 10.83 -12.88
CA ALA A 168 -20.15 10.16 -13.02
C ALA A 168 -20.75 9.66 -11.72
N GLY A 169 -19.96 9.54 -10.63
CA GLY A 169 -20.36 8.98 -9.36
C GLY A 169 -20.65 7.46 -9.41
N LYS A 170 -20.12 6.76 -10.44
CA LYS A 170 -20.35 5.32 -10.65
C LYS A 170 -19.05 4.59 -10.86
N ALA A 171 -18.90 3.43 -10.19
CA ALA A 171 -17.72 2.59 -10.30
C ALA A 171 -17.63 1.92 -11.69
N PHE A 172 -16.41 1.85 -12.25
CA PHE A 172 -16.08 1.12 -13.48
C PHE A 172 -16.86 1.58 -14.74
N VAL A 173 -17.01 2.88 -14.93
CA VAL A 173 -17.63 3.47 -16.17
C VAL A 173 -16.59 3.99 -17.17
N GLY A 174 -15.36 4.19 -16.75
CA GLY A 174 -14.26 4.68 -17.58
C GLY A 174 -13.63 3.60 -18.47
N PRO A 175 -12.46 3.88 -19.08
CA PRO A 175 -11.81 2.96 -20.02
C PRO A 175 -11.50 1.58 -19.44
N ALA A 176 -11.07 1.51 -18.18
CA ALA A 176 -10.82 0.24 -17.49
C ALA A 176 -12.13 -0.54 -17.26
N GLY A 177 -13.22 0.16 -16.95
CA GLY A 177 -14.56 -0.41 -16.80
C GLY A 177 -15.08 -1.00 -18.11
N LYS A 178 -14.88 -0.33 -19.23
CA LYS A 178 -15.28 -0.85 -20.55
C LYS A 178 -14.55 -2.16 -20.91
N VAL A 179 -13.24 -2.25 -20.63
CA VAL A 179 -12.50 -3.50 -20.80
C VAL A 179 -13.02 -4.58 -19.88
N PHE A 180 -13.31 -4.23 -18.63
CA PHE A 180 -13.85 -5.14 -17.64
C PHE A 180 -15.23 -5.69 -18.07
N ASP A 181 -16.15 -4.83 -18.47
CA ASP A 181 -17.50 -5.21 -18.89
C ASP A 181 -17.48 -6.12 -20.14
N ALA A 182 -16.62 -5.82 -21.13
CA ALA A 182 -16.42 -6.67 -22.30
C ALA A 182 -15.92 -8.07 -21.89
N ILE A 183 -14.98 -8.16 -20.97
CA ILE A 183 -14.43 -9.45 -20.50
C ILE A 183 -15.46 -10.22 -19.67
N LEU A 184 -16.26 -9.57 -18.84
CA LEU A 184 -17.36 -10.22 -18.12
C LEU A 184 -18.37 -10.82 -19.10
N THR A 185 -18.72 -10.09 -20.14
CA THR A 185 -19.60 -10.57 -21.23
C THR A 185 -19.01 -11.81 -21.91
N ASP A 186 -17.73 -11.76 -22.30
CA ASP A 186 -17.02 -12.88 -22.93
C ASP A 186 -16.87 -14.10 -21.99
N ALA A 187 -16.84 -13.86 -20.67
CA ALA A 187 -16.84 -14.92 -19.65
C ALA A 187 -18.25 -15.47 -19.35
N GLY A 188 -19.30 -14.83 -19.85
CA GLY A 188 -20.69 -15.17 -19.55
C GLY A 188 -21.10 -14.85 -18.12
N ILE A 189 -20.53 -13.79 -17.54
CA ILE A 189 -20.88 -13.24 -16.24
C ILE A 189 -21.82 -12.04 -16.46
N ASP A 190 -23.02 -12.12 -15.91
CA ASP A 190 -23.98 -11.01 -15.95
C ASP A 190 -23.54 -9.91 -14.99
N ARG A 191 -23.07 -8.78 -15.56
CA ARG A 191 -22.63 -7.60 -14.82
C ARG A 191 -23.69 -7.07 -13.83
N GLN A 192 -24.99 -7.22 -14.15
CA GLN A 192 -26.08 -6.73 -13.33
C GLN A 192 -26.30 -7.59 -12.07
N LYS A 193 -25.82 -8.83 -12.07
CA LYS A 193 -25.88 -9.76 -10.93
C LYS A 193 -24.63 -9.69 -10.06
N THR A 194 -23.70 -8.79 -10.36
CA THR A 194 -22.45 -8.62 -9.61
C THR A 194 -22.42 -7.31 -8.86
N TYR A 195 -21.79 -7.29 -7.69
CA TYR A 195 -21.50 -6.06 -6.98
C TYR A 195 -20.09 -5.59 -7.33
N VAL A 196 -19.93 -4.33 -7.71
CA VAL A 196 -18.62 -3.78 -8.10
C VAL A 196 -18.33 -2.51 -7.33
N THR A 197 -17.16 -2.47 -6.71
CA THR A 197 -16.71 -1.36 -5.89
C THR A 197 -15.19 -1.18 -5.98
N ASN A 198 -14.65 -0.25 -5.21
CA ASN A 198 -13.23 0.01 -5.08
C ASN A 198 -12.78 -0.03 -3.62
N ALA A 199 -11.50 -0.33 -3.38
CA ALA A 199 -10.86 -0.26 -2.07
C ALA A 199 -10.91 1.16 -1.50
N VAL A 200 -10.78 2.18 -2.36
CA VAL A 200 -10.86 3.60 -2.00
C VAL A 200 -12.03 4.24 -2.75
N LYS A 201 -12.82 5.08 -2.05
CA LYS A 201 -14.06 5.65 -2.58
C LYS A 201 -13.90 7.03 -3.23
N HIS A 202 -12.72 7.64 -3.14
CA HIS A 202 -12.40 8.93 -3.73
C HIS A 202 -11.25 8.82 -4.72
N PHE A 203 -11.30 9.62 -5.77
CA PHE A 203 -10.26 9.66 -6.79
C PHE A 203 -9.03 10.40 -6.30
N LYS A 204 -7.88 9.73 -6.26
CA LYS A 204 -6.59 10.36 -6.03
C LYS A 204 -5.92 10.68 -7.34
N PHE A 205 -5.54 11.92 -7.52
CA PHE A 205 -4.90 12.39 -8.75
C PHE A 205 -3.88 13.49 -8.48
N GLU A 206 -3.03 13.72 -9.47
CA GLU A 206 -2.15 14.87 -9.56
C GLU A 206 -2.59 15.73 -10.71
N PRO A 207 -2.82 17.05 -10.51
CA PRO A 207 -3.18 17.96 -11.58
C PRO A 207 -1.97 18.18 -12.51
N ARG A 208 -2.16 17.97 -13.80
CA ARG A 208 -1.16 18.26 -14.84
C ARG A 208 -1.83 19.09 -15.95
N GLY A 209 -1.74 20.40 -15.82
CA GLY A 209 -2.50 21.34 -16.65
C GLY A 209 -4.00 21.13 -16.46
N LYS A 210 -4.71 20.85 -17.56
CA LYS A 210 -6.17 20.57 -17.52
C LYS A 210 -6.52 19.10 -17.20
N ARG A 211 -5.51 18.22 -17.06
CA ARG A 211 -5.73 16.77 -16.82
C ARG A 211 -5.55 16.44 -15.35
N ARG A 212 -6.39 15.55 -14.86
CA ARG A 212 -6.24 14.89 -13.57
C ARG A 212 -5.59 13.51 -13.79
N ILE A 213 -4.31 13.43 -13.45
CA ILE A 213 -3.53 12.19 -13.66
C ILE A 213 -3.67 11.31 -12.44
N HIS A 214 -4.14 10.08 -12.64
CA HIS A 214 -4.29 9.07 -11.59
C HIS A 214 -2.99 8.91 -10.79
N SER A 215 -3.11 9.00 -9.46
CA SER A 215 -2.04 8.75 -8.49
C SER A 215 -2.48 7.64 -7.55
N ARG A 216 -1.58 6.70 -7.25
CA ARG A 216 -1.94 5.53 -6.43
C ARG A 216 -2.24 5.93 -4.98
N PRO A 217 -3.32 5.41 -4.37
CA PRO A 217 -3.57 5.59 -2.94
C PRO A 217 -2.44 5.02 -2.08
N ASN A 218 -2.07 5.72 -1.03
CA ASN A 218 -1.13 5.21 -0.03
C ASN A 218 -1.82 4.23 0.94
N ALA A 219 -1.01 3.51 1.74
CA ALA A 219 -1.53 2.51 2.66
C ALA A 219 -2.49 3.09 3.71
N GLY A 220 -2.26 4.32 4.19
CA GLY A 220 -3.13 5.00 5.16
C GLY A 220 -4.49 5.35 4.57
N GLU A 221 -4.53 5.83 3.32
CA GLU A 221 -5.78 6.12 2.60
C GLU A 221 -6.61 4.84 2.35
N VAL A 222 -5.94 3.75 1.97
CA VAL A 222 -6.56 2.44 1.80
C VAL A 222 -7.13 1.95 3.14
N GLN A 223 -6.36 2.04 4.22
CA GLN A 223 -6.77 1.61 5.55
C GLN A 223 -7.96 2.41 6.07
N ALA A 224 -7.96 3.73 5.89
CA ALA A 224 -9.08 4.57 6.31
C ALA A 224 -10.36 4.28 5.53
N CYS A 225 -10.24 3.97 4.23
CA CYS A 225 -11.37 3.68 3.38
C CYS A 225 -11.89 2.24 3.52
N ARG A 226 -11.06 1.32 4.07
CA ARG A 226 -11.41 -0.07 4.32
C ARG A 226 -12.68 -0.23 5.16
N TRP A 227 -12.94 0.69 6.08
CA TRP A 227 -14.16 0.69 6.89
C TRP A 227 -15.43 0.62 6.03
N TRP A 228 -15.49 1.38 4.91
CA TRP A 228 -16.62 1.29 3.98
C TRP A 228 -16.67 -0.05 3.25
N LEU A 229 -15.52 -0.56 2.82
CA LEU A 229 -15.45 -1.85 2.13
C LEU A 229 -15.87 -3.00 3.03
N ASP A 230 -15.46 -3.01 4.30
CA ASP A 230 -15.87 -4.03 5.27
C ASP A 230 -17.39 -4.01 5.51
N LYS A 231 -18.02 -2.82 5.49
CA LYS A 231 -19.48 -2.67 5.59
C LYS A 231 -20.20 -3.13 4.32
N GLU A 232 -19.67 -2.83 3.13
CA GLU A 232 -20.18 -3.38 1.87
C GLU A 232 -20.12 -4.90 1.87
N LEU A 233 -19.00 -5.48 2.29
CA LEU A 233 -18.84 -6.93 2.41
C LEU A 233 -19.86 -7.56 3.36
N ALA A 234 -20.11 -6.92 4.50
CA ALA A 234 -21.08 -7.41 5.47
C ALA A 234 -22.54 -7.36 4.96
N LEU A 235 -22.90 -6.31 4.19
CA LEU A 235 -24.26 -6.18 3.65
C LEU A 235 -24.50 -7.07 2.42
N VAL A 236 -23.52 -7.18 1.53
CA VAL A 236 -23.64 -7.99 0.30
C VAL A 236 -23.42 -9.48 0.60
N ASN A 237 -22.56 -9.80 1.56
CA ASN A 237 -22.18 -11.15 1.96
C ASN A 237 -21.88 -12.08 0.76
N PRO A 238 -20.96 -11.71 -0.14
CA PRO A 238 -20.72 -12.44 -1.37
C PRO A 238 -20.08 -13.81 -1.13
N ARG A 239 -20.40 -14.79 -1.97
CA ARG A 239 -19.75 -16.12 -1.97
C ARG A 239 -18.25 -16.02 -2.33
N LEU A 240 -17.91 -15.09 -3.21
CA LEU A 240 -16.54 -14.87 -3.68
C LEU A 240 -16.30 -13.40 -3.96
N VAL A 241 -15.16 -12.90 -3.49
CA VAL A 241 -14.67 -11.56 -3.80
C VAL A 241 -13.48 -11.66 -4.75
N VAL A 242 -13.49 -10.88 -5.83
CA VAL A 242 -12.39 -10.78 -6.79
C VAL A 242 -11.61 -9.50 -6.54
N ALA A 243 -10.36 -9.64 -6.10
CA ALA A 243 -9.43 -8.54 -5.92
C ALA A 243 -8.77 -8.17 -7.25
N LEU A 244 -9.14 -7.03 -7.81
CA LEU A 244 -8.58 -6.50 -9.06
C LEU A 244 -7.34 -5.65 -8.74
N GLY A 245 -6.17 -6.28 -8.67
CA GLY A 245 -4.88 -5.64 -8.44
C GLY A 245 -4.43 -5.59 -6.98
N ALA A 246 -3.21 -5.10 -6.78
CA ALA A 246 -2.52 -5.16 -5.49
C ALA A 246 -3.17 -4.30 -4.39
N THR A 247 -3.75 -3.15 -4.74
CA THR A 247 -4.41 -2.25 -3.77
C THR A 247 -5.70 -2.87 -3.23
N ALA A 248 -6.49 -3.51 -4.11
CA ALA A 248 -7.67 -4.26 -3.70
C ALA A 248 -7.30 -5.44 -2.80
N ALA A 249 -6.28 -6.22 -3.18
CA ALA A 249 -5.77 -7.32 -2.38
C ALA A 249 -5.29 -6.85 -1.00
N LEU A 250 -4.55 -5.73 -0.92
CA LEU A 250 -4.12 -5.12 0.34
C LEU A 250 -5.30 -4.74 1.23
N SER A 251 -6.32 -4.09 0.65
CA SER A 251 -7.51 -3.68 1.39
C SER A 251 -8.30 -4.88 1.94
N LEU A 252 -8.46 -5.93 1.15
CA LEU A 252 -9.23 -7.12 1.53
C LEU A 252 -8.48 -8.00 2.53
N LEU A 253 -7.18 -8.22 2.32
CA LEU A 253 -6.38 -9.21 3.06
C LEU A 253 -5.53 -8.60 4.18
N GLY A 254 -5.44 -7.26 4.26
CA GLY A 254 -4.67 -6.55 5.28
C GLY A 254 -3.15 -6.70 5.16
N LYS A 255 -2.65 -7.33 4.11
CA LYS A 255 -1.22 -7.54 3.84
C LYS A 255 -0.89 -7.32 2.36
N SER A 256 0.33 -6.86 2.08
CA SER A 256 0.80 -6.72 0.71
C SER A 256 1.04 -8.09 0.07
N ILE A 257 0.48 -8.28 -1.12
CA ILE A 257 0.59 -9.53 -1.88
C ILE A 257 1.13 -9.23 -3.28
N ALA A 258 2.03 -10.06 -3.77
CA ALA A 258 2.50 -10.04 -5.14
C ALA A 258 1.44 -10.66 -6.08
N VAL A 259 0.41 -9.89 -6.40
CA VAL A 259 -0.76 -10.35 -7.18
C VAL A 259 -0.37 -11.03 -8.50
N THR A 260 0.69 -10.56 -9.17
CA THR A 260 1.18 -11.18 -10.40
C THR A 260 1.70 -12.61 -10.21
N LYS A 261 2.20 -12.94 -9.01
CA LYS A 261 2.70 -14.29 -8.68
C LYS A 261 1.58 -15.22 -8.20
N MET A 262 0.58 -14.65 -7.54
CA MET A 262 -0.55 -15.40 -6.95
C MET A 262 -1.84 -15.26 -7.76
N ARG A 263 -1.71 -14.82 -9.01
CA ARG A 263 -2.84 -14.65 -9.91
C ARG A 263 -3.56 -15.97 -10.18
N GLY A 264 -4.87 -15.95 -10.10
CA GLY A 264 -5.69 -17.15 -10.28
C GLY A 264 -5.88 -17.98 -9.01
N GLU A 265 -5.26 -17.58 -7.90
CA GLU A 265 -5.41 -18.24 -6.61
C GLU A 265 -6.56 -17.64 -5.80
N VAL A 266 -7.19 -18.49 -5.00
CA VAL A 266 -8.16 -18.08 -3.96
C VAL A 266 -7.45 -18.11 -2.61
N VAL A 267 -7.47 -16.95 -1.94
CA VAL A 267 -6.98 -16.82 -0.56
C VAL A 267 -8.18 -16.71 0.37
N GLU A 268 -8.25 -17.58 1.35
CA GLU A 268 -9.28 -17.53 2.38
C GLU A 268 -8.80 -16.69 3.58
N ARG A 269 -9.64 -15.75 4.01
CA ARG A 269 -9.43 -14.97 5.23
C ARG A 269 -9.84 -15.78 6.46
N ILE A 270 -9.38 -15.34 7.63
CA ILE A 270 -9.69 -15.99 8.91
C ILE A 270 -11.20 -16.01 9.24
N ASP A 271 -11.94 -15.07 8.67
CA ASP A 271 -13.41 -14.95 8.79
C ASP A 271 -14.18 -15.76 7.72
N GLY A 272 -13.48 -16.60 6.94
CA GLY A 272 -14.06 -17.42 5.89
C GLY A 272 -14.28 -16.72 4.54
N LEU A 273 -13.98 -15.42 4.42
CA LEU A 273 -14.12 -14.70 3.15
C LEU A 273 -13.10 -15.22 2.13
N ARG A 274 -13.61 -15.67 0.98
CA ARG A 274 -12.80 -16.18 -0.13
C ARG A 274 -12.46 -15.03 -1.08
N VAL A 275 -11.19 -14.81 -1.33
CA VAL A 275 -10.68 -13.72 -2.19
C VAL A 275 -9.88 -14.30 -3.35
N PHE A 276 -10.39 -14.16 -4.57
CA PHE A 276 -9.70 -14.52 -5.81
C PHE A 276 -8.79 -13.36 -6.24
N LEU A 277 -7.55 -13.67 -6.60
CA LEU A 277 -6.54 -12.66 -6.94
C LEU A 277 -6.33 -12.57 -8.46
N THR A 278 -6.46 -11.38 -9.02
CA THR A 278 -6.14 -11.13 -10.43
C THR A 278 -5.65 -9.69 -10.66
N ILE A 279 -5.28 -9.39 -11.89
CA ILE A 279 -4.83 -8.05 -12.31
C ILE A 279 -5.98 -7.05 -12.35
N HIS A 280 -5.66 -5.75 -12.27
CA HIS A 280 -6.63 -4.69 -12.56
C HIS A 280 -6.79 -4.50 -14.07
N PRO A 281 -8.01 -4.30 -14.62
CA PRO A 281 -8.24 -4.12 -16.07
C PRO A 281 -7.41 -2.99 -16.70
N SER A 282 -7.10 -1.93 -15.94
CA SER A 282 -6.23 -0.83 -16.40
C SER A 282 -4.80 -1.28 -16.75
N PHE A 283 -4.35 -2.44 -16.27
CA PHE A 283 -3.05 -2.98 -16.63
C PHE A 283 -3.00 -3.33 -18.13
N ILE A 284 -4.08 -3.93 -18.64
CA ILE A 284 -4.22 -4.29 -20.07
C ILE A 284 -4.11 -3.04 -20.95
N LEU A 285 -4.73 -1.93 -20.53
CA LEU A 285 -4.71 -0.66 -21.28
C LEU A 285 -3.31 -0.03 -21.37
N ARG A 286 -2.41 -0.36 -20.46
CA ARG A 286 -1.05 0.18 -20.40
C ARG A 286 -0.01 -0.62 -21.17
N ILE A 287 -0.39 -1.78 -21.71
CA ILE A 287 0.49 -2.62 -22.51
C ILE A 287 0.58 -2.00 -23.90
N PRO A 288 1.78 -1.57 -24.38
CA PRO A 288 1.93 -0.92 -25.66
C PRO A 288 1.94 -1.91 -26.84
N ASP A 289 2.41 -3.13 -26.62
CA ASP A 289 2.46 -4.20 -27.63
C ASP A 289 1.10 -4.90 -27.74
N GLU A 290 0.51 -4.88 -28.94
CA GLU A 290 -0.84 -5.41 -29.15
C GLU A 290 -0.92 -6.94 -29.00
N ALA A 291 0.14 -7.68 -29.32
CA ALA A 291 0.16 -9.13 -29.14
C ALA A 291 0.20 -9.50 -27.66
N GLN A 292 1.02 -8.81 -26.86
CA GLN A 292 1.07 -8.98 -25.41
C GLN A 292 -0.25 -8.54 -24.75
N LYS A 293 -0.84 -7.45 -25.21
CA LYS A 293 -2.13 -6.94 -24.73
C LYS A 293 -3.25 -7.96 -24.96
N GLU A 294 -3.30 -8.55 -26.14
CA GLU A 294 -4.32 -9.58 -26.45
C GLU A 294 -4.05 -10.88 -25.67
N ALA A 295 -2.78 -11.26 -25.47
CA ALA A 295 -2.43 -12.38 -24.61
C ALA A 295 -2.88 -12.14 -23.17
N GLU A 296 -2.67 -10.93 -22.64
CA GLU A 296 -3.07 -10.56 -21.29
C GLU A 296 -4.60 -10.47 -21.13
N ARG A 297 -5.30 -9.99 -22.18
CA ARG A 297 -6.77 -9.99 -22.21
C ARG A 297 -7.31 -11.42 -22.13
N ARG A 298 -6.74 -12.36 -22.88
CA ARG A 298 -7.14 -13.79 -22.82
C ARG A 298 -6.88 -14.41 -21.46
N ARG A 299 -5.75 -14.08 -20.82
CA ARG A 299 -5.44 -14.54 -19.47
C ARG A 299 -6.47 -14.01 -18.46
N PHE A 300 -6.82 -12.73 -18.56
CA PHE A 300 -7.82 -12.12 -17.68
C PHE A 300 -9.22 -12.69 -17.93
N LEU A 301 -9.57 -13.00 -19.18
CA LEU A 301 -10.80 -13.73 -19.51
C LEU A 301 -10.85 -15.12 -18.84
N ASN A 302 -9.73 -15.84 -18.85
CA ASN A 302 -9.65 -17.14 -18.16
C ASN A 302 -9.82 -17.00 -16.65
N ASP A 303 -9.25 -15.95 -16.04
CA ASP A 303 -9.47 -15.65 -14.62
C ASP A 303 -10.98 -15.42 -14.33
N MET A 304 -11.65 -14.67 -15.21
CA MET A 304 -13.10 -14.43 -15.04
C MET A 304 -13.93 -15.70 -15.23
N ARG A 305 -13.54 -16.60 -16.13
CA ARG A 305 -14.19 -17.91 -16.25
C ARG A 305 -14.02 -18.80 -15.04
N ALA A 306 -12.89 -18.68 -14.34
CA ALA A 306 -12.61 -19.45 -13.13
C ALA A 306 -13.42 -19.00 -11.91
N VAL A 307 -13.96 -17.79 -11.90
CA VAL A 307 -14.76 -17.24 -10.79
C VAL A 307 -16.28 -17.32 -11.03
N LYS A 308 -16.71 -17.72 -12.23
CA LYS A 308 -18.10 -17.96 -12.58
C LYS A 308 -18.62 -19.22 -11.88
#